data_6c4678a323c283427eb497970517715f
#
_entry.id   6c4678a323c283427eb497970517715f
#
_cell.length_a   1.000
_cell.length_b   1.000
_cell.length_c   1.000
_cell.angle_alpha   90.00
_cell.angle_beta   90.00
_cell.angle_gamma   90.00
#
_symmetry.space_group_name_H-M   'P 1'
#
loop_
_entity.id
_entity.type
_entity.pdbx_description
1 polymer ?
#
loop_
_entity_poly.entity_id
_entity_poly.type
_entity_poly.pdbx_seq_one_letter_code
_entity_poly.pdbx_strand_id
1 'polypeptide(L)'
;MTGPVFTVNVGNTNLSLARCGVQESGSISVARHGAWPTRAVLDDDPATRAAFLAALAAGGATDDAPVPLHVGCVVAAAVPVLARWTAAAGRPARFVTHADLPLRVDVPAPDRVGVDRLLNCAAAWRRFHRDCLVVDLGTAVTYDLVVAPGVFVGGVIPA
;
A
#
# COMPACT_ATOMS: atom_id res chain seq x y z
N MET A 1 4.38 -20.56 7.30
CA MET A 1 4.13 -19.29 8.05
C MET A 1 4.57 -18.15 7.17
N THR A 2 3.69 -17.23 6.85
CA THR A 2 4.07 -15.99 6.16
C THR A 2 4.70 -15.07 7.21
N GLY A 3 6.00 -14.79 7.06
CA GLY A 3 6.71 -13.85 7.94
C GLY A 3 6.10 -12.43 7.87
N PRO A 4 6.57 -11.52 8.72
CA PRO A 4 6.12 -10.13 8.69
C PRO A 4 6.50 -9.47 7.36
N VAL A 5 5.73 -8.46 6.96
CA VAL A 5 6.00 -7.62 5.80
C VAL A 5 5.90 -6.14 6.19
N PHE A 6 6.69 -5.30 5.55
CA PHE A 6 6.46 -3.86 5.58
C PHE A 6 5.54 -3.47 4.44
N THR A 7 4.61 -2.58 4.74
CA THR A 7 3.73 -1.95 3.76
C THR A 7 3.89 -0.45 3.81
N VAL A 8 4.02 0.15 2.64
CA VAL A 8 3.98 1.59 2.45
C VAL A 8 2.80 1.94 1.58
N ASN A 9 1.97 2.85 2.06
CA ASN A 9 0.92 3.46 1.26
C ASN A 9 1.31 4.91 0.95
N VAL A 10 1.38 5.25 -0.32
CA VAL A 10 1.69 6.61 -0.81
C VAL A 10 0.46 7.19 -1.47
N GLY A 11 -0.31 7.93 -0.68
CA GLY A 11 -1.42 8.74 -1.16
C GLY A 11 -0.97 10.12 -1.64
N ASN A 12 -1.90 10.91 -2.17
CA ASN A 12 -1.61 12.27 -2.64
C ASN A 12 -1.11 13.21 -1.53
N THR A 13 -1.56 13.01 -0.30
CA THR A 13 -1.22 13.88 0.85
C THR A 13 -0.11 13.28 1.72
N ASN A 14 -0.24 12.01 2.07
CA ASN A 14 0.64 11.35 3.03
C ASN A 14 1.19 10.02 2.48
N LEU A 15 2.44 9.74 2.89
CA LEU A 15 3.04 8.42 2.89
C LEU A 15 2.91 7.83 4.30
N SER A 16 2.50 6.59 4.42
CA SER A 16 2.45 5.87 5.70
C SER A 16 3.19 4.54 5.62
N LEU A 17 3.92 4.21 6.68
CA LEU A 17 4.67 2.96 6.84
C LEU A 17 4.05 2.15 7.97
N ALA A 18 3.80 0.86 7.72
CA ALA A 18 3.37 -0.09 8.73
C ALA A 18 4.09 -1.43 8.57
N ARG A 19 4.26 -2.15 9.68
CA ARG A 19 4.65 -3.55 9.68
C ARG A 19 3.41 -4.41 9.90
N CYS A 20 3.20 -5.35 9.01
CA CYS A 20 2.07 -6.27 9.06
C CYS A 20 2.57 -7.70 9.31
N GLY A 21 1.84 -8.43 10.11
CA GLY A 21 2.08 -9.87 10.34
C GLY A 21 0.79 -10.66 10.24
N VAL A 22 0.86 -11.89 9.75
CA VAL A 22 -0.27 -12.82 9.77
C VAL A 22 -0.11 -13.73 10.98
N GLN A 23 -1.09 -13.71 11.87
CA GLN A 23 -1.13 -14.57 13.05
C GLN A 23 -1.61 -15.97 12.68
N GLU A 24 -1.38 -16.94 13.54
CA GLU A 24 -1.84 -18.34 13.34
C GLU A 24 -3.36 -18.44 13.20
N SER A 25 -4.10 -17.54 13.85
CA SER A 25 -5.55 -17.39 13.71
C SER A 25 -6.02 -16.91 12.33
N GLY A 26 -5.10 -16.54 11.43
CA GLY A 26 -5.40 -15.88 10.15
C GLY A 26 -5.69 -14.38 10.29
N SER A 27 -5.67 -13.82 11.50
CA SER A 27 -5.81 -12.39 11.72
C SER A 27 -4.54 -11.63 11.31
N ILE A 28 -4.71 -10.39 10.87
CA ILE A 28 -3.60 -9.52 10.50
C ILE A 28 -3.32 -8.56 11.65
N SER A 29 -2.08 -8.58 12.14
CA SER A 29 -1.58 -7.55 13.05
C SER A 29 -0.96 -6.41 12.24
N VAL A 30 -1.22 -5.18 12.64
CA VAL A 30 -0.68 -3.98 11.99
C VAL A 30 -0.04 -3.09 13.05
N ALA A 31 1.27 -2.86 12.94
CA ALA A 31 1.99 -1.90 13.74
C ALA A 31 2.39 -0.72 12.83
N ARG A 32 1.81 0.46 13.09
CA ARG A 32 2.17 1.69 12.35
C ARG A 32 3.50 2.22 12.86
N HIS A 33 4.43 2.47 11.95
CA HIS A 33 5.77 2.98 12.27
C HIS A 33 5.96 4.46 11.97
N GLY A 34 5.15 5.05 11.09
CA GLY A 34 5.23 6.48 10.80
C GLY A 34 4.33 6.92 9.66
N ALA A 35 4.21 8.24 9.54
CA ALA A 35 3.61 8.91 8.39
C ALA A 35 4.33 10.23 8.12
N TRP A 36 4.48 10.57 6.84
CA TRP A 36 5.15 11.77 6.37
C TRP A 36 4.37 12.39 5.22
N PRO A 37 4.46 13.71 5.01
CA PRO A 37 3.86 14.34 3.84
C PRO A 37 4.43 13.77 2.55
N THR A 38 3.58 13.41 1.59
CA THR A 38 4.03 12.95 0.26
C THR A 38 4.87 14.02 -0.45
N ARG A 39 4.56 15.28 -0.22
CA ARG A 39 5.34 16.41 -0.75
C ARG A 39 6.81 16.34 -0.35
N ALA A 40 7.11 16.01 0.92
CA ALA A 40 8.49 15.88 1.39
C ALA A 40 9.25 14.75 0.69
N VAL A 41 8.54 13.67 0.29
CA VAL A 41 9.13 12.61 -0.54
C VAL A 41 9.46 13.13 -1.94
N LEU A 42 8.55 13.88 -2.56
CA LEU A 42 8.76 14.46 -3.89
C LEU A 42 9.93 15.46 -3.92
N ASP A 43 10.10 16.21 -2.84
CA ASP A 43 11.20 17.18 -2.68
C ASP A 43 12.52 16.48 -2.28
N ASP A 44 12.56 15.16 -2.15
CA ASP A 44 13.72 14.36 -1.67
C ASP A 44 14.28 14.87 -0.34
N ASP A 45 13.38 15.31 0.57
CA ASP A 45 13.76 15.95 1.83
C ASP A 45 14.63 15.03 2.70
N PRO A 46 15.86 15.46 3.06
CA PRO A 46 16.81 14.61 3.79
C PRO A 46 16.32 14.20 5.18
N ALA A 47 15.58 15.06 5.87
CA ALA A 47 15.06 14.76 7.21
C ALA A 47 13.95 13.72 7.14
N THR A 48 13.03 13.85 6.18
CA THR A 48 11.98 12.86 5.92
C THR A 48 12.58 11.52 5.51
N ARG A 49 13.57 11.53 4.61
CA ARG A 49 14.28 10.31 4.22
C ARG A 49 14.93 9.61 5.42
N ALA A 50 15.66 10.36 6.25
CA ALA A 50 16.32 9.80 7.44
C ALA A 50 15.28 9.21 8.41
N ALA A 51 14.18 9.91 8.68
CA ALA A 51 13.11 9.46 9.57
C ALA A 51 12.41 8.19 9.02
N PHE A 52 12.12 8.15 7.72
CA PHE A 52 11.54 6.98 7.05
C PHE A 52 12.45 5.75 7.16
N LEU A 53 13.74 5.90 6.85
CA LEU A 53 14.71 4.82 6.91
C LEU A 53 14.95 4.33 8.34
N ALA A 54 14.98 5.24 9.31
CA ALA A 54 15.06 4.88 10.72
C ALA A 54 13.84 4.06 11.19
N ALA A 55 12.63 4.46 10.79
CA ALA A 55 11.41 3.72 11.09
C ALA A 55 11.38 2.34 10.43
N LEU A 56 11.89 2.24 9.20
CA LEU A 56 12.04 0.97 8.48
C LEU A 56 13.06 0.05 9.17
N ALA A 57 14.15 0.59 9.68
CA ALA A 57 15.17 -0.16 10.42
C ALA A 57 14.65 -0.66 11.77
N ALA A 58 13.94 0.20 12.51
CA ALA A 58 13.42 -0.12 13.85
C ALA A 58 12.41 -1.29 13.86
N GLY A 59 11.70 -1.48 12.76
CA GLY A 59 10.67 -2.55 12.65
C GLY A 59 11.16 -3.87 12.04
N GLY A 60 12.45 -4.01 11.68
CA GLY A 60 12.82 -5.06 10.73
C GLY A 60 14.05 -5.91 11.03
N ALA A 61 14.48 -6.05 12.26
CA ALA A 61 15.52 -7.01 12.60
C ALA A 61 14.93 -8.34 13.07
N THR A 62 14.79 -9.29 12.17
CA THR A 62 14.81 -10.72 12.46
C THR A 62 16.03 -11.31 11.76
N ASP A 63 16.74 -12.18 12.43
CA ASP A 63 18.16 -12.49 12.26
C ASP A 63 18.59 -13.08 10.90
N ASP A 64 17.69 -13.49 10.00
CA ASP A 64 18.09 -14.27 8.82
C ASP A 64 17.65 -13.76 7.43
N ALA A 65 16.74 -12.81 7.33
CA ALA A 65 16.36 -12.24 6.03
C ALA A 65 15.72 -10.85 6.18
N PRO A 66 15.94 -9.93 5.24
CA PRO A 66 15.28 -8.64 5.26
C PRO A 66 13.77 -8.83 5.08
N VAL A 67 12.98 -8.22 5.98
CA VAL A 67 11.51 -8.21 5.89
C VAL A 67 11.10 -7.58 4.56
N PRO A 68 10.27 -8.25 3.73
CA PRO A 68 9.83 -7.72 2.44
C PRO A 68 9.13 -6.37 2.58
N LEU A 69 9.37 -5.47 1.62
CA LEU A 69 8.79 -4.13 1.57
C LEU A 69 7.90 -3.99 0.33
N HIS A 70 6.59 -3.85 0.55
CA HIS A 70 5.61 -3.64 -0.49
C HIS A 70 5.08 -2.21 -0.47
N VAL A 71 4.97 -1.58 -1.63
CA VAL A 71 4.56 -0.18 -1.78
C VAL A 71 3.35 -0.08 -2.69
N GLY A 72 2.22 0.37 -2.15
CA GLY A 72 1.09 0.88 -2.93
C GLY A 72 1.29 2.38 -3.14
N CYS A 73 1.39 2.84 -4.38
CA CYS A 73 1.69 4.23 -4.69
C CYS A 73 0.77 4.76 -5.79
N VAL A 74 0.03 5.84 -5.49
CA VAL A 74 -0.80 6.53 -6.48
C VAL A 74 -0.14 7.79 -7.03
N VAL A 75 1.06 8.14 -6.55
CA VAL A 75 1.84 9.30 -6.98
C VAL A 75 3.06 8.83 -7.77
N ALA A 76 2.93 8.74 -9.09
CA ALA A 76 3.97 8.19 -9.96
C ALA A 76 5.36 8.83 -9.75
N ALA A 77 5.43 10.14 -9.50
CA ALA A 77 6.68 10.86 -9.25
C ALA A 77 7.39 10.44 -7.95
N ALA A 78 6.70 9.85 -6.98
CA ALA A 78 7.31 9.36 -5.74
C ALA A 78 8.00 7.99 -5.92
N VAL A 79 7.64 7.23 -6.96
CA VAL A 79 8.19 5.89 -7.21
C VAL A 79 9.71 5.89 -7.33
N PRO A 80 10.35 6.68 -8.22
CA PRO A 80 11.81 6.67 -8.35
C PRO A 80 12.53 7.16 -7.09
N VAL A 81 11.93 8.08 -6.33
CA VAL A 81 12.52 8.58 -5.08
C VAL A 81 12.54 7.48 -4.03
N LEU A 82 11.41 6.84 -3.79
CA LEU A 82 11.32 5.74 -2.82
C LEU A 82 12.15 4.52 -3.23
N ALA A 83 12.17 4.18 -4.52
CA ALA A 83 13.03 3.10 -5.02
C ALA A 83 14.50 3.36 -4.69
N ARG A 84 14.98 4.59 -4.88
CA ARG A 84 16.34 5.00 -4.54
C ARG A 84 16.60 4.94 -3.01
N TRP A 85 15.68 5.47 -2.19
CA TRP A 85 15.83 5.46 -0.73
C TRP A 85 15.91 4.04 -0.18
N THR A 86 15.02 3.17 -0.62
CA THR A 86 14.92 1.79 -0.11
C THR A 86 16.05 0.90 -0.62
N ALA A 87 16.48 1.08 -1.86
CA ALA A 87 17.64 0.36 -2.43
C ALA A 87 18.93 0.74 -1.70
N ALA A 88 19.16 2.04 -1.43
CA ALA A 88 20.32 2.51 -0.69
C ALA A 88 20.37 1.97 0.75
N ALA A 89 19.23 1.60 1.33
CA ALA A 89 19.14 0.96 2.64
C ALA A 89 19.24 -0.59 2.57
N GLY A 90 19.55 -1.17 1.42
CA GLY A 90 19.61 -2.62 1.23
C GLY A 90 18.23 -3.32 1.29
N ARG A 91 17.14 -2.56 1.14
CA ARG A 91 15.75 -3.05 1.20
C ARG A 91 14.96 -2.62 -0.02
N PRO A 92 15.24 -3.15 -1.22
CA PRO A 92 14.53 -2.74 -2.43
C PRO A 92 13.03 -2.95 -2.29
N ALA A 93 12.27 -1.90 -2.60
CA ALA A 93 10.82 -1.92 -2.53
C ALA A 93 10.21 -2.66 -3.73
N ARG A 94 9.18 -3.48 -3.49
CA ARG A 94 8.30 -3.99 -4.52
C ARG A 94 7.08 -3.08 -4.64
N PHE A 95 6.95 -2.39 -5.76
CA PHE A 95 5.76 -1.59 -6.07
C PHE A 95 4.65 -2.49 -6.57
N VAL A 96 3.50 -2.38 -5.90
CA VAL A 96 2.31 -3.18 -6.20
C VAL A 96 1.51 -2.51 -7.30
N THR A 97 1.06 -3.28 -8.27
CA THR A 97 0.21 -2.87 -9.39
C THR A 97 -1.13 -3.60 -9.35
N HIS A 98 -2.06 -3.25 -10.24
CA HIS A 98 -3.33 -3.95 -10.38
C HIS A 98 -3.13 -5.45 -10.70
N ALA A 99 -2.07 -5.81 -11.41
CA ALA A 99 -1.78 -7.19 -11.81
C ALA A 99 -1.27 -8.08 -10.66
N ASP A 100 -0.83 -7.47 -9.55
CA ASP A 100 -0.36 -8.20 -8.36
C ASP A 100 -1.51 -8.59 -7.41
N LEU A 101 -2.72 -8.10 -7.63
CA LEU A 101 -3.82 -8.24 -6.69
C LEU A 101 -4.69 -9.47 -7.01
N PRO A 102 -5.25 -10.13 -5.98
CA PRO A 102 -6.15 -11.26 -6.16
C PRO A 102 -7.58 -10.78 -6.53
N LEU A 103 -7.67 -9.87 -7.49
CA LEU A 103 -8.92 -9.32 -8.05
C LEU A 103 -8.84 -9.35 -9.56
N ARG A 104 -9.96 -9.68 -10.21
CA ARG A 104 -10.15 -9.32 -11.61
C ARG A 104 -10.57 -7.86 -11.67
N VAL A 105 -9.85 -7.05 -12.43
CA VAL A 105 -10.17 -5.63 -12.61
C VAL A 105 -10.90 -5.48 -13.97
N ASP A 106 -12.21 -5.26 -13.91
CA ASP A 106 -13.08 -5.24 -15.09
C ASP A 106 -13.53 -3.81 -15.42
N VAL A 107 -12.54 -3.03 -15.84
CA VAL A 107 -12.74 -1.64 -16.29
C VAL A 107 -11.90 -1.38 -17.55
N PRO A 108 -12.28 -0.40 -18.40
CA PRO A 108 -11.58 -0.14 -19.67
C PRO A 108 -10.08 0.19 -19.55
N ALA A 109 -9.64 0.76 -18.42
CA ALA A 109 -8.26 1.17 -18.20
C ALA A 109 -7.81 0.81 -16.75
N PRO A 110 -7.48 -0.47 -16.49
CA PRO A 110 -7.16 -0.95 -15.14
C PRO A 110 -5.89 -0.31 -14.56
N ASP A 111 -4.93 0.05 -15.40
CA ASP A 111 -3.69 0.75 -15.06
C ASP A 111 -3.90 2.20 -14.58
N ARG A 112 -5.08 2.79 -14.88
CA ARG A 112 -5.45 4.15 -14.46
C ARG A 112 -6.22 4.18 -13.15
N VAL A 113 -6.60 3.04 -12.60
CA VAL A 113 -7.24 2.96 -11.29
C VAL A 113 -6.17 3.08 -10.21
N GLY A 114 -6.37 3.97 -9.25
CA GLY A 114 -5.48 4.08 -8.09
C GLY A 114 -5.34 2.74 -7.38
N VAL A 115 -4.11 2.30 -7.18
CA VAL A 115 -3.83 0.99 -6.55
C VAL A 115 -4.37 0.91 -5.12
N ASP A 116 -4.47 2.03 -4.40
CA ASP A 116 -5.10 2.16 -3.08
C ASP A 116 -6.56 1.70 -3.09
N ARG A 117 -7.34 2.11 -4.09
CA ARG A 117 -8.74 1.71 -4.28
C ARG A 117 -8.84 0.20 -4.51
N LEU A 118 -7.98 -0.35 -5.35
CA LEU A 118 -7.93 -1.79 -5.64
C LEU A 118 -7.49 -2.60 -4.42
N LEU A 119 -6.54 -2.10 -3.62
CA LEU A 119 -6.12 -2.73 -2.36
C LEU A 119 -7.26 -2.78 -1.36
N ASN A 120 -8.02 -1.68 -1.21
CA ASN A 120 -9.20 -1.63 -0.34
C ASN A 120 -10.26 -2.64 -0.78
N CYS A 121 -10.54 -2.73 -2.08
CA CYS A 121 -11.48 -3.72 -2.64
C CYS A 121 -11.00 -5.16 -2.47
N ALA A 122 -9.70 -5.43 -2.65
CA ALA A 122 -9.11 -6.75 -2.41
C ALA A 122 -9.25 -7.17 -0.94
N ALA A 123 -9.03 -6.23 -0.02
CA ALA A 123 -9.20 -6.47 1.42
C ALA A 123 -10.67 -6.75 1.78
N ALA A 124 -11.60 -5.97 1.22
CA ALA A 124 -13.04 -6.18 1.42
C ALA A 124 -13.50 -7.54 0.87
N TRP A 125 -13.10 -7.87 -0.35
CA TRP A 125 -13.40 -9.19 -0.95
C TRP A 125 -12.84 -10.33 -0.10
N ARG A 126 -11.58 -10.25 0.29
CA ARG A 126 -10.95 -11.28 1.13
C ARG A 126 -11.65 -11.44 2.48
N ARG A 127 -12.19 -10.36 3.04
CA ARG A 127 -12.85 -10.36 4.35
C ARG A 127 -14.25 -10.93 4.32
N PHE A 128 -15.02 -10.59 3.27
CA PHE A 128 -16.45 -10.81 3.26
C PHE A 128 -16.92 -11.87 2.26
N HIS A 129 -16.16 -12.14 1.20
CA HIS A 129 -16.48 -13.09 0.11
C HIS A 129 -17.88 -12.87 -0.50
N ARG A 130 -18.29 -11.63 -0.61
CA ARG A 130 -19.58 -11.18 -1.20
C ARG A 130 -19.45 -9.80 -1.80
N ASP A 131 -20.46 -9.36 -2.52
CA ASP A 131 -20.53 -8.01 -3.07
C ASP A 131 -20.36 -6.97 -1.96
N CYS A 132 -19.45 -6.01 -2.19
CA CYS A 132 -19.14 -4.94 -1.25
C CYS A 132 -19.05 -3.60 -1.98
N LEU A 133 -19.71 -2.59 -1.41
CA LEU A 133 -19.43 -1.20 -1.69
C LEU A 133 -18.37 -0.73 -0.67
N VAL A 134 -17.21 -0.36 -1.18
CA VAL A 134 -16.09 0.14 -0.38
C VAL A 134 -16.09 1.65 -0.43
N VAL A 135 -16.16 2.27 0.74
CA VAL A 135 -16.12 3.74 0.88
C VAL A 135 -14.82 4.12 1.58
N ASP A 136 -13.98 4.89 0.92
CA ASP A 136 -12.75 5.44 1.50
C ASP A 136 -12.91 6.95 1.71
N LEU A 137 -12.70 7.38 2.96
CA LEU A 137 -12.81 8.76 3.40
C LEU A 137 -11.42 9.34 3.64
N GLY A 138 -10.76 9.75 2.54
CA GLY A 138 -9.44 10.34 2.55
C GLY A 138 -9.43 11.79 2.08
N THR A 139 -8.41 12.18 1.35
CA THR A 139 -8.29 13.49 0.68
C THR A 139 -9.45 13.71 -0.30
N ALA A 140 -9.86 12.64 -0.97
CA ALA A 140 -11.12 12.55 -1.70
C ALA A 140 -11.96 11.43 -1.10
N VAL A 141 -13.27 11.46 -1.31
CA VAL A 141 -14.14 10.33 -1.00
C VAL A 141 -14.23 9.45 -2.23
N THR A 142 -13.99 8.14 -2.09
CA THR A 142 -14.17 7.18 -3.18
C THR A 142 -15.24 6.17 -2.83
N TYR A 143 -15.99 5.74 -3.83
CA TYR A 143 -17.00 4.68 -3.74
C TYR A 143 -16.63 3.63 -4.78
N ASP A 144 -16.25 2.45 -4.34
CA ASP A 144 -15.75 1.37 -5.19
C ASP A 144 -16.58 0.11 -5.02
N LEU A 145 -16.91 -0.56 -6.11
CA LEU A 145 -17.71 -1.77 -6.08
C LEU A 145 -16.85 -2.99 -6.43
N VAL A 146 -16.84 -3.97 -5.54
CA VAL A 146 -16.30 -5.30 -5.78
C VAL A 146 -17.43 -6.32 -5.66
N VAL A 147 -17.55 -7.19 -6.68
CA VAL A 147 -18.59 -8.21 -6.75
C VAL A 147 -17.99 -9.61 -6.80
N ALA A 148 -18.80 -10.62 -6.47
CA ALA A 148 -18.42 -12.02 -6.56
C ALA A 148 -18.10 -12.41 -8.03
N PRO A 149 -17.11 -13.25 -8.26
CA PRO A 149 -16.13 -13.87 -7.36
C PRO A 149 -14.81 -13.08 -7.21
N GLY A 150 -14.84 -11.82 -6.80
CA GLY A 150 -13.67 -10.98 -6.63
C GLY A 150 -13.37 -10.13 -7.86
N VAL A 151 -14.39 -9.45 -8.38
CA VAL A 151 -14.28 -8.58 -9.54
C VAL A 151 -14.48 -7.12 -9.12
N PHE A 152 -13.48 -6.29 -9.35
CA PHE A 152 -13.62 -4.84 -9.27
C PHE A 152 -14.31 -4.35 -10.55
N VAL A 153 -15.48 -3.79 -10.41
CA VAL A 153 -16.29 -3.34 -11.55
C VAL A 153 -16.28 -1.81 -11.73
N GLY A 154 -15.51 -1.12 -10.92
CA GLY A 154 -15.36 0.33 -11.00
C GLY A 154 -15.83 1.05 -9.75
N GLY A 155 -15.84 2.37 -9.83
CA GLY A 155 -16.27 3.24 -8.75
C GLY A 155 -16.24 4.71 -9.17
N VAL A 156 -16.67 5.57 -8.26
CA VAL A 156 -16.76 7.01 -8.47
C VAL A 156 -15.99 7.78 -7.41
N ILE A 157 -15.49 8.92 -7.81
CA ILE A 157 -14.92 9.96 -6.93
C ILE A 157 -15.80 11.18 -7.16
N PRO A 158 -16.73 11.50 -6.24
CA PRO A 158 -17.56 12.70 -6.36
C PRO A 158 -16.68 13.95 -6.38
N ALA A 159 -17.11 14.94 -7.17
CA ALA A 159 -16.48 16.24 -7.27
C ALA A 159 -16.70 17.07 -6.00
#